data_64615406ccd2964098752724bec43c64
#
_entry.id   64615406ccd2964098752724bec43c64
#
_cell.length_a   1.000
_cell.length_b   1.000
_cell.length_c   1.000
_cell.angle_alpha   90.00
_cell.angle_beta   90.00
_cell.angle_gamma   90.00
#
_symmetry.space_group_name_H-M   'P 1'
#
loop_
_entity.id
_entity.type
_entity.pdbx_description
1 polymer ?
#
loop_
_entity_poly.entity_id
_entity_poly.type
_entity_poly.pdbx_seq_one_letter_code
_entity_poly.pdbx_strand_id
1 'polypeptide(L)'
;MTPDVPASPLAEPAPRRIRFGIVLLPNFTLTAFSGFVDMLRLSADDGDYSKPVRCAWSVIGETLAPVRASCGIQITPWETFDAAEPFDYVVVVGGLLHSGPQAGPETLDFIRRAAAGGATVVGICTGVFTLMRAGVLDGYRTCVSWFHYWDFIERFPSADPDLLIADRLFVIDRRRITCSGGRASIDVAAAILLRHFDHATVQKALRILLVGEMQKGNAPQPHPPGLEPATHPKVKRAILLMEQHVGRALSLDELASKLDLSTRQLERLFKAETGRSPQAFAKQVRLRTAAWLLTSSDRTVADIASSCGFADASHLGREFRKQFGVPPATYRERGGDVAEVAAMPDASADPVEDIAE
;
A
#
# COMPACT_ATOMS: atom_id res chain seq x y z
N MET A 1 -12.00 -64.46 -35.02
CA MET A 1 -12.21 -63.77 -33.73
C MET A 1 -11.09 -62.79 -33.57
N THR A 2 -11.35 -61.53 -33.93
CA THR A 2 -10.42 -60.42 -33.68
C THR A 2 -10.60 -60.03 -32.24
N PRO A 3 -9.52 -59.82 -31.47
CA PRO A 3 -9.64 -59.35 -30.08
C PRO A 3 -10.09 -57.91 -30.07
N ASP A 4 -11.10 -57.64 -29.26
CA ASP A 4 -11.67 -56.32 -28.96
C ASP A 4 -10.60 -55.50 -28.19
N VAL A 5 -10.08 -54.47 -28.81
CA VAL A 5 -9.13 -53.54 -28.17
C VAL A 5 -9.97 -52.56 -27.34
N PRO A 6 -9.82 -52.51 -26.01
CA PRO A 6 -10.56 -51.58 -25.20
C PRO A 6 -10.19 -50.17 -25.60
N ALA A 7 -11.21 -49.34 -25.85
CA ALA A 7 -11.05 -47.91 -26.14
C ALA A 7 -10.25 -47.25 -25.00
N SER A 8 -9.17 -46.57 -25.35
CA SER A 8 -8.37 -45.80 -24.44
C SER A 8 -9.28 -44.77 -23.72
N PRO A 9 -9.21 -44.63 -22.37
CA PRO A 9 -10.01 -43.66 -21.70
C PRO A 9 -9.71 -42.29 -22.26
N LEU A 10 -10.76 -41.55 -22.63
CA LEU A 10 -10.67 -40.17 -23.10
C LEU A 10 -9.86 -39.43 -22.07
N ALA A 11 -8.70 -38.90 -22.47
CA ALA A 11 -7.86 -38.08 -21.62
C ALA A 11 -8.72 -36.93 -21.07
N GLU A 12 -8.82 -36.83 -19.74
CA GLU A 12 -9.49 -35.71 -19.11
C GLU A 12 -8.90 -34.40 -19.67
N PRO A 13 -9.73 -33.41 -20.03
CA PRO A 13 -9.22 -32.14 -20.55
C PRO A 13 -8.26 -31.59 -19.52
N ALA A 14 -7.03 -31.26 -19.94
CA ALA A 14 -6.02 -30.68 -19.08
C ALA A 14 -6.63 -29.50 -18.32
N PRO A 15 -6.43 -29.38 -17.00
CA PRO A 15 -7.03 -28.30 -16.20
C PRO A 15 -6.69 -26.95 -16.83
N ARG A 16 -7.71 -26.11 -17.01
CA ARG A 16 -7.55 -24.79 -17.63
C ARG A 16 -6.51 -23.99 -16.85
N ARG A 17 -5.43 -23.62 -17.53
CA ARG A 17 -4.35 -22.82 -16.98
C ARG A 17 -4.84 -21.40 -16.72
N ILE A 18 -4.62 -20.86 -15.51
CA ILE A 18 -4.96 -19.49 -15.15
C ILE A 18 -3.94 -18.53 -15.80
N ARG A 19 -4.42 -17.45 -16.40
CA ARG A 19 -3.59 -16.50 -17.15
C ARG A 19 -3.57 -15.13 -16.51
N PHE A 20 -2.37 -14.59 -16.30
CA PHE A 20 -2.13 -13.26 -15.75
C PHE A 20 -1.48 -12.37 -16.81
N GLY A 21 -2.12 -11.25 -17.16
CA GLY A 21 -1.51 -10.17 -17.94
C GLY A 21 -1.02 -9.07 -17.01
N ILE A 22 0.23 -8.69 -17.10
CA ILE A 22 0.87 -7.73 -16.20
C ILE A 22 1.23 -6.48 -16.98
N VAL A 23 0.56 -5.38 -16.68
CA VAL A 23 0.79 -4.05 -17.24
C VAL A 23 1.72 -3.28 -16.31
N LEU A 24 2.89 -2.90 -16.81
CA LEU A 24 3.85 -2.08 -16.07
C LEU A 24 3.66 -0.61 -16.45
N LEU A 25 3.42 0.24 -15.48
CA LEU A 25 3.37 1.68 -15.70
C LEU A 25 4.77 2.29 -15.62
N PRO A 26 5.05 3.40 -16.32
CA PRO A 26 6.34 4.08 -16.21
C PRO A 26 6.72 4.35 -14.75
N ASN A 27 7.97 4.10 -14.41
CA ASN A 27 8.51 4.19 -13.05
C ASN A 27 7.81 3.26 -12.03
N PHE A 28 7.35 2.09 -12.46
CA PHE A 28 6.76 1.10 -11.56
C PHE A 28 7.71 0.68 -10.44
N THR A 29 7.16 0.23 -9.31
CA THR A 29 7.94 -0.28 -8.19
C THR A 29 8.40 -1.71 -8.46
N LEU A 30 9.71 -1.91 -8.63
CA LEU A 30 10.28 -3.22 -8.97
C LEU A 30 9.92 -4.31 -7.95
N THR A 31 10.02 -4.04 -6.65
CA THR A 31 9.66 -5.00 -5.59
C THR A 31 8.20 -5.45 -5.69
N ALA A 32 7.29 -4.53 -6.04
CA ALA A 32 5.88 -4.85 -6.18
C ALA A 32 5.61 -5.76 -7.39
N PHE A 33 6.33 -5.56 -8.48
CA PHE A 33 6.29 -6.41 -9.66
C PHE A 33 6.95 -7.76 -9.40
N SER A 34 8.21 -7.78 -8.98
CA SER A 34 8.98 -9.02 -8.81
C SER A 34 8.35 -9.93 -7.75
N GLY A 35 7.92 -9.38 -6.61
CA GLY A 35 7.27 -10.17 -5.57
C GLY A 35 5.97 -10.84 -6.04
N PHE A 36 5.17 -10.15 -6.84
CA PHE A 36 3.96 -10.72 -7.44
C PHE A 36 4.31 -11.83 -8.45
N VAL A 37 5.23 -11.58 -9.38
CA VAL A 37 5.64 -12.55 -10.42
C VAL A 37 6.32 -13.77 -9.80
N ASP A 38 7.17 -13.59 -8.79
CA ASP A 38 7.83 -14.71 -8.12
C ASP A 38 6.82 -15.63 -7.43
N MET A 39 5.75 -15.10 -6.85
CA MET A 39 4.66 -15.92 -6.34
C MET A 39 3.98 -16.73 -7.44
N LEU A 40 3.75 -16.16 -8.63
CA LEU A 40 3.17 -16.88 -9.77
C LEU A 40 4.09 -18.00 -10.23
N ARG A 41 5.36 -17.70 -10.55
CA ARG A 41 6.31 -18.67 -11.09
C ARG A 41 6.58 -19.85 -10.15
N LEU A 42 6.71 -19.55 -8.84
CA LEU A 42 6.98 -20.56 -7.81
C LEU A 42 5.75 -21.45 -7.51
N SER A 43 4.54 -20.96 -7.82
CA SER A 43 3.30 -21.76 -7.68
C SER A 43 2.91 -22.47 -8.99
N ALA A 44 3.57 -22.15 -10.10
CA ALA A 44 3.18 -22.64 -11.42
C ALA A 44 3.52 -24.13 -11.65
N ASP A 45 4.53 -24.65 -10.98
CA ASP A 45 4.95 -26.06 -11.09
C ASP A 45 5.27 -26.66 -9.70
N ASP A 46 5.56 -27.95 -9.67
CA ASP A 46 5.86 -28.66 -8.42
C ASP A 46 7.27 -28.37 -7.89
N GLY A 47 8.19 -27.96 -8.76
CA GLY A 47 9.56 -27.60 -8.42
C GLY A 47 9.75 -26.09 -8.34
N ASP A 48 10.91 -25.63 -8.82
CA ASP A 48 11.29 -24.23 -9.04
C ASP A 48 11.84 -24.08 -10.47
N TYR A 49 11.12 -24.65 -11.44
CA TYR A 49 11.53 -24.62 -12.85
C TYR A 49 10.90 -23.48 -13.64
N SER A 50 10.04 -22.70 -13.00
CA SER A 50 9.27 -21.59 -13.63
C SER A 50 8.48 -22.04 -14.86
N LYS A 51 8.04 -23.31 -14.89
CA LYS A 51 7.22 -23.87 -15.97
C LYS A 51 5.77 -23.46 -15.77
N PRO A 52 5.12 -22.84 -16.77
CA PRO A 52 3.73 -22.37 -16.66
C PRO A 52 2.73 -23.54 -16.78
N VAL A 53 2.77 -24.48 -15.84
CA VAL A 53 1.89 -25.67 -15.82
C VAL A 53 0.51 -25.30 -15.29
N ARG A 54 0.41 -24.75 -14.07
CA ARG A 54 -0.84 -24.40 -13.39
C ARG A 54 -1.33 -23.02 -13.73
N CYS A 55 -0.40 -22.06 -13.83
CA CYS A 55 -0.69 -20.71 -14.27
C CYS A 55 0.38 -20.20 -15.25
N ALA A 56 0.00 -19.23 -16.06
CA ALA A 56 0.89 -18.53 -16.99
C ALA A 56 0.78 -17.03 -16.75
N TRP A 57 1.85 -16.31 -17.03
CA TRP A 57 1.89 -14.87 -16.91
C TRP A 57 2.62 -14.28 -18.13
N SER A 58 2.22 -13.08 -18.52
CA SER A 58 2.88 -12.30 -19.56
C SER A 58 2.97 -10.85 -19.16
N VAL A 59 4.10 -10.22 -19.42
CA VAL A 59 4.24 -8.77 -19.33
C VAL A 59 3.75 -8.19 -20.64
N ILE A 60 2.73 -7.34 -20.57
CA ILE A 60 2.04 -6.78 -21.74
C ILE A 60 2.09 -5.25 -21.72
N GLY A 61 2.08 -4.64 -22.87
CA GLY A 61 2.17 -3.18 -23.01
C GLY A 61 1.49 -2.64 -24.26
N GLU A 62 1.40 -1.32 -24.38
CA GLU A 62 0.97 -0.64 -25.62
C GLU A 62 1.91 -1.00 -26.78
N THR A 63 3.20 -1.10 -26.47
CA THR A 63 4.27 -1.44 -27.40
C THR A 63 5.24 -2.42 -26.74
N LEU A 64 6.19 -2.93 -27.50
CA LEU A 64 7.31 -3.72 -26.98
C LEU A 64 8.51 -2.87 -26.50
N ALA A 65 8.33 -1.54 -26.37
CA ALA A 65 9.38 -0.68 -25.81
C ALA A 65 9.59 -0.98 -24.33
N PRO A 66 10.87 -0.98 -23.86
CA PRO A 66 11.18 -1.24 -22.47
C PRO A 66 10.54 -0.21 -21.53
N VAL A 67 9.90 -0.67 -20.47
CA VAL A 67 9.33 0.16 -19.40
C VAL A 67 10.34 0.25 -18.26
N ARG A 68 10.69 1.49 -17.86
CA ARG A 68 11.63 1.75 -16.78
C ARG A 68 10.96 1.68 -15.42
N ALA A 69 11.54 0.90 -14.50
CA ALA A 69 11.18 0.90 -13.09
C ALA A 69 11.72 2.15 -12.37
N SER A 70 11.17 2.48 -11.20
CA SER A 70 11.60 3.60 -10.36
C SER A 70 13.08 3.51 -9.93
N CYS A 71 13.63 2.31 -9.84
CA CYS A 71 15.06 2.07 -9.56
C CYS A 71 15.98 2.11 -10.81
N GLY A 72 15.43 2.37 -12.01
CA GLY A 72 16.19 2.47 -13.25
C GLY A 72 16.27 1.20 -14.10
N ILE A 73 15.95 0.02 -13.54
CA ILE A 73 15.89 -1.24 -14.30
C ILE A 73 14.79 -1.15 -15.35
N GLN A 74 15.03 -1.75 -16.52
CA GLN A 74 14.05 -1.78 -17.61
C GLN A 74 13.55 -3.19 -17.83
N ILE A 75 12.25 -3.31 -18.10
CA ILE A 75 11.59 -4.58 -18.45
C ILE A 75 10.87 -4.38 -19.78
N THR A 76 11.15 -5.25 -20.73
CA THR A 76 10.50 -5.26 -22.04
C THR A 76 9.20 -6.07 -21.95
N PRO A 77 8.04 -5.53 -22.38
CA PRO A 77 6.83 -6.31 -22.56
C PRO A 77 7.07 -7.47 -23.55
N TRP A 78 6.41 -8.58 -23.32
CA TRP A 78 6.52 -9.76 -24.18
C TRP A 78 5.49 -9.76 -25.30
N GLU A 79 4.37 -9.08 -25.08
CA GLU A 79 3.24 -8.99 -26.00
C GLU A 79 2.65 -7.57 -25.93
N THR A 80 2.01 -7.17 -27.04
CA THR A 80 1.18 -5.95 -27.06
C THR A 80 -0.25 -6.27 -26.62
N PHE A 81 -1.02 -5.26 -26.23
CA PHE A 81 -2.42 -5.42 -25.83
C PHE A 81 -3.29 -6.08 -26.90
N ASP A 82 -3.01 -5.84 -28.19
CA ASP A 82 -3.78 -6.37 -29.30
C ASP A 82 -3.40 -7.81 -29.66
N ALA A 83 -2.16 -8.22 -29.38
CA ALA A 83 -1.68 -9.56 -29.65
C ALA A 83 -1.97 -10.53 -28.51
N ALA A 84 -2.26 -10.03 -27.31
CA ALA A 84 -2.47 -10.84 -26.13
C ALA A 84 -3.83 -11.56 -26.15
N GLU A 85 -3.83 -12.85 -25.87
CA GLU A 85 -5.07 -13.58 -25.62
C GLU A 85 -5.73 -13.11 -24.31
N PRO A 86 -7.05 -13.35 -24.12
CA PRO A 86 -7.75 -12.97 -22.90
C PRO A 86 -7.10 -13.52 -21.62
N PHE A 87 -7.03 -12.70 -20.58
CA PHE A 87 -6.50 -13.04 -19.26
C PHE A 87 -7.62 -13.25 -18.23
N ASP A 88 -7.40 -14.14 -17.28
CA ASP A 88 -8.27 -14.27 -16.09
C ASP A 88 -8.03 -13.12 -15.11
N TYR A 89 -6.78 -12.66 -15.04
CA TYR A 89 -6.34 -11.53 -14.21
C TYR A 89 -5.53 -10.52 -15.03
N VAL A 90 -5.86 -9.25 -14.90
CA VAL A 90 -5.05 -8.13 -15.42
C VAL A 90 -4.50 -7.34 -14.24
N VAL A 91 -3.18 -7.34 -14.11
CA VAL A 91 -2.45 -6.75 -12.98
C VAL A 91 -1.76 -5.48 -13.43
N VAL A 92 -2.13 -4.35 -12.88
CA VAL A 92 -1.54 -3.04 -13.18
C VAL A 92 -0.61 -2.63 -12.06
N VAL A 93 0.69 -2.56 -12.35
CA VAL A 93 1.73 -2.22 -11.37
C VAL A 93 2.19 -0.79 -11.58
N GLY A 94 1.95 0.05 -10.58
CA GLY A 94 2.41 1.43 -10.55
C GLY A 94 3.65 1.65 -9.66
N GLY A 95 4.08 2.89 -9.59
CA GLY A 95 5.28 3.28 -8.83
C GLY A 95 5.28 4.77 -8.48
N LEU A 96 6.22 5.55 -9.02
CA LEU A 96 6.30 6.98 -8.75
C LEU A 96 5.09 7.72 -9.33
N LEU A 97 4.36 8.41 -8.45
CA LEU A 97 3.12 9.08 -8.84
C LEU A 97 3.34 10.44 -9.50
N HIS A 98 4.38 11.16 -9.07
CA HIS A 98 4.64 12.55 -9.47
C HIS A 98 5.72 12.69 -10.55
N SER A 99 6.26 11.57 -11.03
CA SER A 99 7.37 11.56 -11.98
C SER A 99 7.03 10.72 -13.22
N GLY A 100 7.17 11.34 -14.39
CA GLY A 100 7.02 10.66 -15.67
C GLY A 100 5.59 10.66 -16.23
N PRO A 101 5.41 10.07 -17.40
CA PRO A 101 4.13 10.03 -18.10
C PRO A 101 3.11 9.18 -17.36
N GLN A 102 1.86 9.63 -17.40
CA GLN A 102 0.71 8.84 -16.94
C GLN A 102 0.36 7.77 -17.99
N ALA A 103 -0.35 6.71 -17.55
CA ALA A 103 -0.91 5.73 -18.49
C ALA A 103 -1.73 6.41 -19.60
N GLY A 104 -1.44 6.07 -20.85
CA GLY A 104 -2.12 6.59 -22.03
C GLY A 104 -3.56 6.06 -22.18
N PRO A 105 -4.30 6.62 -23.17
CA PRO A 105 -5.66 6.18 -23.46
C PRO A 105 -5.73 4.68 -23.83
N GLU A 106 -4.76 4.17 -24.56
CA GLU A 106 -4.69 2.76 -24.99
C GLU A 106 -4.62 1.80 -23.79
N THR A 107 -3.79 2.12 -22.79
CA THR A 107 -3.73 1.37 -21.52
C THR A 107 -5.07 1.41 -20.79
N LEU A 108 -5.72 2.58 -20.70
CA LEU A 108 -7.03 2.71 -20.04
C LEU A 108 -8.11 1.91 -20.77
N ASP A 109 -8.12 1.94 -22.10
CA ASP A 109 -9.08 1.20 -22.92
C ASP A 109 -8.87 -0.31 -22.84
N PHE A 110 -7.61 -0.76 -22.80
CA PHE A 110 -7.30 -2.17 -22.54
C PHE A 110 -7.85 -2.63 -21.18
N ILE A 111 -7.62 -1.87 -20.12
CA ILE A 111 -8.13 -2.18 -18.79
C ILE A 111 -9.66 -2.25 -18.78
N ARG A 112 -10.35 -1.32 -19.44
CA ARG A 112 -11.83 -1.33 -19.58
C ARG A 112 -12.32 -2.57 -20.31
N ARG A 113 -11.72 -2.89 -21.46
CA ARG A 113 -12.08 -4.08 -22.25
C ARG A 113 -11.87 -5.36 -21.43
N ALA A 114 -10.73 -5.50 -20.75
CA ALA A 114 -10.45 -6.66 -19.90
C ALA A 114 -11.47 -6.80 -18.77
N ALA A 115 -11.79 -5.70 -18.10
CA ALA A 115 -12.80 -5.68 -17.03
C ALA A 115 -14.20 -6.03 -17.53
N ALA A 116 -14.61 -5.50 -18.69
CA ALA A 116 -15.88 -5.83 -19.33
C ALA A 116 -15.94 -7.28 -19.83
N GLY A 117 -14.81 -7.82 -20.31
CA GLY A 117 -14.65 -9.23 -20.69
C GLY A 117 -14.64 -10.21 -19.52
N GLY A 118 -14.74 -9.72 -18.29
CA GLY A 118 -14.86 -10.55 -17.09
C GLY A 118 -13.54 -10.87 -16.40
N ALA A 119 -12.41 -10.29 -16.81
CA ALA A 119 -11.16 -10.40 -16.08
C ALA A 119 -11.26 -9.78 -14.68
N THR A 120 -10.58 -10.37 -13.72
CA THR A 120 -10.34 -9.73 -12.43
C THR A 120 -9.21 -8.72 -12.58
N VAL A 121 -9.47 -7.46 -12.25
CA VAL A 121 -8.49 -6.40 -12.38
C VAL A 121 -7.82 -6.13 -11.04
N VAL A 122 -6.49 -6.12 -11.05
CA VAL A 122 -5.64 -5.98 -9.85
C VAL A 122 -4.81 -4.70 -9.96
N GLY A 123 -4.95 -3.78 -9.01
CA GLY A 123 -4.10 -2.59 -8.91
C GLY A 123 -3.09 -2.72 -7.78
N ILE A 124 -1.81 -2.63 -8.11
CA ILE A 124 -0.72 -2.73 -7.13
C ILE A 124 0.01 -1.38 -7.04
N CYS A 125 0.26 -0.92 -5.81
CA CYS A 125 0.89 0.38 -5.55
C CYS A 125 0.04 1.50 -6.19
N THR A 126 0.66 2.47 -6.89
CA THR A 126 -0.08 3.52 -7.60
C THR A 126 -0.80 3.05 -8.87
N GLY A 127 -0.75 1.77 -9.21
CA GLY A 127 -1.59 1.17 -10.25
C GLY A 127 -3.08 1.37 -10.02
N VAL A 128 -3.50 1.50 -8.75
CA VAL A 128 -4.86 1.83 -8.36
C VAL A 128 -5.36 3.16 -8.96
N PHE A 129 -4.49 4.16 -9.10
CA PHE A 129 -4.83 5.45 -9.73
C PHE A 129 -5.19 5.28 -11.21
N THR A 130 -4.49 4.38 -11.91
CA THR A 130 -4.80 4.06 -13.30
C THR A 130 -6.12 3.30 -13.42
N LEU A 131 -6.41 2.38 -12.51
CA LEU A 131 -7.69 1.70 -12.46
C LEU A 131 -8.85 2.66 -12.20
N MET A 132 -8.66 3.65 -11.30
CA MET A 132 -9.65 4.69 -11.04
C MET A 132 -9.87 5.57 -12.27
N ARG A 133 -8.81 6.01 -12.95
CA ARG A 133 -8.91 6.75 -14.23
C ARG A 133 -9.60 5.95 -15.34
N ALA A 134 -9.45 4.63 -15.33
CA ALA A 134 -10.18 3.76 -16.26
C ALA A 134 -11.68 3.62 -15.89
N GLY A 135 -12.14 4.13 -14.74
CA GLY A 135 -13.53 4.02 -14.29
C GLY A 135 -13.93 2.60 -13.87
N VAL A 136 -12.94 1.73 -13.60
CA VAL A 136 -13.24 0.33 -13.25
C VAL A 136 -13.33 0.07 -11.74
N LEU A 137 -13.13 1.11 -10.91
CA LEU A 137 -13.20 1.03 -9.45
C LEU A 137 -14.45 1.71 -8.87
N ASP A 138 -15.32 2.30 -9.69
CA ASP A 138 -16.53 2.99 -9.21
C ASP A 138 -17.46 2.02 -8.46
N GLY A 139 -17.80 2.36 -7.22
CA GLY A 139 -18.62 1.52 -6.33
C GLY A 139 -17.90 0.28 -5.78
N TYR A 140 -16.56 0.25 -5.83
CA TYR A 140 -15.75 -0.80 -5.22
C TYR A 140 -14.89 -0.26 -4.09
N ARG A 141 -14.74 -1.06 -3.03
CA ARG A 141 -13.78 -0.77 -1.96
C ARG A 141 -12.37 -0.82 -2.54
N THR A 142 -11.64 0.26 -2.33
CA THR A 142 -10.34 0.48 -2.97
C THR A 142 -9.26 0.69 -1.93
N CYS A 143 -8.23 -0.18 -1.93
CA CYS A 143 -7.06 -0.02 -1.09
C CYS A 143 -6.04 0.88 -1.76
N VAL A 144 -5.55 1.88 -1.06
CA VAL A 144 -4.42 2.72 -1.45
C VAL A 144 -3.32 2.63 -0.39
N SER A 145 -2.08 2.94 -0.76
CA SER A 145 -1.02 3.15 0.23
C SER A 145 -1.36 4.35 1.11
N TRP A 146 -1.13 4.22 2.42
CA TRP A 146 -1.26 5.34 3.36
C TRP A 146 -0.49 6.59 2.87
N PHE A 147 0.67 6.39 2.24
CA PHE A 147 1.52 7.46 1.71
C PHE A 147 0.86 8.26 0.58
N HIS A 148 0.03 7.62 -0.26
CA HIS A 148 -0.63 8.22 -1.42
C HIS A 148 -2.13 8.49 -1.22
N TYR A 149 -2.62 8.42 0.00
CA TYR A 149 -4.04 8.63 0.28
C TYR A 149 -4.53 10.01 -0.16
N TRP A 150 -3.76 11.06 0.17
CA TRP A 150 -4.12 12.44 -0.19
C TRP A 150 -3.99 12.71 -1.68
N ASP A 151 -2.96 12.20 -2.30
CA ASP A 151 -2.83 12.24 -3.75
C ASP A 151 -4.06 11.65 -4.44
N PHE A 152 -4.62 10.57 -3.87
CA PHE A 152 -5.81 9.93 -4.40
C PHE A 152 -7.05 10.83 -4.24
N ILE A 153 -7.29 11.38 -3.06
CA ILE A 153 -8.41 12.29 -2.78
C ILE A 153 -8.36 13.54 -3.65
N GLU A 154 -7.17 14.15 -3.80
CA GLU A 154 -6.99 15.33 -4.64
C GLU A 154 -7.26 15.07 -6.12
N ARG A 155 -6.83 13.91 -6.61
CA ARG A 155 -7.01 13.54 -8.03
C ARG A 155 -8.42 13.04 -8.36
N PHE A 156 -9.10 12.47 -7.39
CA PHE A 156 -10.43 11.89 -7.55
C PHE A 156 -11.41 12.43 -6.50
N PRO A 157 -11.73 13.73 -6.54
CA PRO A 157 -12.60 14.34 -5.52
C PRO A 157 -14.05 13.80 -5.54
N SER A 158 -14.43 13.13 -6.63
CA SER A 158 -15.73 12.46 -6.76
C SER A 158 -15.73 11.01 -6.24
N ALA A 159 -14.58 10.46 -5.85
CA ALA A 159 -14.51 9.12 -5.29
C ALA A 159 -15.17 9.11 -3.91
N ASP A 160 -15.94 8.05 -3.64
CA ASP A 160 -16.57 7.87 -2.34
C ASP A 160 -15.51 7.60 -1.25
N PRO A 161 -15.34 8.50 -0.27
CA PRO A 161 -14.35 8.33 0.79
C PRO A 161 -14.60 7.10 1.67
N ASP A 162 -15.85 6.62 1.77
CA ASP A 162 -16.19 5.45 2.59
C ASP A 162 -15.74 4.14 1.93
N LEU A 163 -15.52 4.17 0.64
CA LEU A 163 -14.96 3.04 -0.12
C LEU A 163 -13.43 3.07 -0.19
N LEU A 164 -12.80 4.19 0.18
CA LEU A 164 -11.33 4.32 0.14
C LEU A 164 -10.70 3.83 1.44
N ILE A 165 -9.79 2.87 1.33
CA ILE A 165 -9.20 2.14 2.44
C ILE A 165 -7.68 2.28 2.39
N ALA A 166 -7.09 2.87 3.44
CA ALA A 166 -5.64 3.09 3.54
C ALA A 166 -5.01 2.53 4.82
N ASP A 167 -5.80 1.78 5.61
CA ASP A 167 -5.40 1.18 6.89
C ASP A 167 -4.99 -0.29 6.80
N ARG A 168 -5.03 -0.89 5.60
CA ARG A 168 -4.75 -2.32 5.39
C ARG A 168 -3.94 -2.60 4.14
N LEU A 169 -3.36 -3.80 4.04
CA LEU A 169 -2.43 -4.16 2.98
C LEU A 169 -3.08 -4.27 1.61
N PHE A 170 -4.25 -4.91 1.53
CA PHE A 170 -4.99 -5.04 0.28
C PHE A 170 -6.48 -5.28 0.52
N VAL A 171 -7.29 -5.05 -0.50
CA VAL A 171 -8.73 -5.29 -0.52
C VAL A 171 -9.07 -6.15 -1.73
N ILE A 172 -9.88 -7.18 -1.50
CA ILE A 172 -10.52 -7.98 -2.54
C ILE A 172 -12.02 -7.65 -2.47
N ASP A 173 -12.53 -7.01 -3.50
CA ASP A 173 -13.95 -6.73 -3.64
C ASP A 173 -14.46 -7.23 -5.00
N ARG A 174 -15.17 -8.34 -4.98
CA ARG A 174 -15.68 -9.01 -6.18
C ARG A 174 -14.54 -9.32 -7.17
N ARG A 175 -14.56 -8.70 -8.36
CA ARG A 175 -13.51 -8.83 -9.40
C ARG A 175 -12.56 -7.61 -9.43
N ARG A 176 -12.45 -6.87 -8.33
CA ARG A 176 -11.49 -5.77 -8.16
C ARG A 176 -10.62 -6.06 -6.96
N ILE A 177 -9.34 -6.03 -7.18
CA ILE A 177 -8.34 -6.26 -6.13
C ILE A 177 -7.41 -5.07 -6.14
N THR A 178 -7.19 -4.46 -4.99
CA THR A 178 -6.30 -3.31 -4.84
C THR A 178 -5.37 -3.51 -3.67
N CYS A 179 -4.10 -3.14 -3.83
CA CYS A 179 -3.03 -3.42 -2.89
C CYS A 179 -2.16 -2.18 -2.69
N SER A 180 -1.75 -1.93 -1.45
CA SER A 180 -0.87 -0.82 -1.08
C SER A 180 0.51 -0.85 -1.75
N GLY A 181 0.95 -2.00 -2.25
CA GLY A 181 2.23 -2.18 -2.93
C GLY A 181 3.35 -2.72 -2.04
N GLY A 182 4.60 -2.59 -2.49
CA GLY A 182 5.77 -3.13 -1.78
C GLY A 182 5.63 -4.63 -1.50
N ARG A 183 5.98 -5.06 -0.27
CA ARG A 183 5.87 -6.46 0.16
C ARG A 183 4.44 -7.01 0.08
N ALA A 184 3.42 -6.18 0.27
CA ALA A 184 2.02 -6.63 0.22
C ALA A 184 1.63 -7.20 -1.17
N SER A 185 2.43 -6.98 -2.22
CA SER A 185 2.26 -7.63 -3.52
C SER A 185 2.41 -9.15 -3.46
N ILE A 186 3.30 -9.66 -2.59
CA ILE A 186 3.47 -11.09 -2.32
C ILE A 186 2.21 -11.64 -1.64
N ASP A 187 1.72 -10.93 -0.62
CA ASP A 187 0.55 -11.35 0.15
C ASP A 187 -0.73 -11.38 -0.69
N VAL A 188 -0.93 -10.38 -1.56
CA VAL A 188 -2.10 -10.34 -2.46
C VAL A 188 -1.99 -11.41 -3.55
N ALA A 189 -0.78 -11.68 -4.08
CA ALA A 189 -0.57 -12.78 -5.03
C ALA A 189 -0.89 -14.13 -4.38
N ALA A 190 -0.40 -14.37 -3.15
CA ALA A 190 -0.72 -15.58 -2.39
C ALA A 190 -2.23 -15.72 -2.16
N ALA A 191 -2.91 -14.62 -1.77
CA ALA A 191 -4.37 -14.63 -1.58
C ALA A 191 -5.15 -14.94 -2.87
N ILE A 192 -4.67 -14.47 -4.02
CA ILE A 192 -5.25 -14.80 -5.33
C ILE A 192 -5.01 -16.28 -5.64
N LEU A 193 -3.78 -16.76 -5.48
CA LEU A 193 -3.40 -18.14 -5.80
C LEU A 193 -4.13 -19.19 -4.95
N LEU A 194 -4.37 -18.90 -3.66
CA LEU A 194 -5.17 -19.73 -2.76
C LEU A 194 -6.63 -19.93 -3.20
N ARG A 195 -7.13 -19.13 -4.14
CA ARG A 195 -8.47 -19.33 -4.74
C ARG A 195 -8.48 -20.41 -5.81
N HIS A 196 -7.31 -20.83 -6.26
CA HIS A 196 -7.13 -21.71 -7.41
C HIS A 196 -6.28 -22.94 -7.09
N PHE A 197 -5.37 -22.84 -6.14
CA PHE A 197 -4.40 -23.87 -5.78
C PHE A 197 -4.54 -24.27 -4.32
N ASP A 198 -4.06 -25.46 -4.01
CA ASP A 198 -4.00 -25.95 -2.65
C ASP A 198 -3.00 -25.12 -1.78
N HIS A 199 -3.19 -25.22 -0.48
CA HIS A 199 -2.39 -24.49 0.49
C HIS A 199 -0.90 -24.87 0.42
N ALA A 200 -0.58 -26.15 0.14
CA ALA A 200 0.81 -26.64 0.09
C ALA A 200 1.59 -25.98 -1.06
N THR A 201 0.96 -25.84 -2.24
CA THR A 201 1.54 -25.16 -3.40
C THR A 201 1.88 -23.71 -3.10
N VAL A 202 0.98 -22.95 -2.47
CA VAL A 202 1.21 -21.54 -2.13
C VAL A 202 2.23 -21.40 -1.00
N GLN A 203 2.19 -22.26 0.01
CA GLN A 203 3.17 -22.30 1.10
C GLN A 203 4.58 -22.62 0.61
N LYS A 204 4.73 -23.52 -0.38
CA LYS A 204 6.04 -23.77 -1.03
C LYS A 204 6.61 -22.47 -1.58
N ALA A 205 5.84 -21.68 -2.33
CA ALA A 205 6.27 -20.43 -2.91
C ALA A 205 6.70 -19.42 -1.83
N LEU A 206 5.88 -19.23 -0.79
CA LEU A 206 6.20 -18.34 0.34
C LEU A 206 7.50 -18.76 1.06
N ARG A 207 7.69 -20.05 1.28
CA ARG A 207 8.90 -20.58 1.94
C ARG A 207 10.16 -20.34 1.11
N ILE A 208 10.10 -20.51 -0.21
CA ILE A 208 11.23 -20.23 -1.11
C ILE A 208 11.56 -18.73 -1.07
N LEU A 209 10.56 -17.87 -1.00
CA LEU A 209 10.74 -16.42 -0.84
C LEU A 209 11.14 -15.98 0.59
N LEU A 210 11.33 -16.93 1.51
CA LEU A 210 11.63 -16.69 2.92
C LEU A 210 10.55 -15.82 3.61
N VAL A 211 9.31 -15.90 3.16
CA VAL A 211 8.15 -15.27 3.78
C VAL A 211 7.53 -16.27 4.75
N GLY A 212 7.65 -16.03 6.05
CA GLY A 212 7.22 -16.96 7.09
C GLY A 212 5.70 -17.20 7.06
N GLU A 213 4.92 -16.12 7.06
CA GLU A 213 3.47 -16.16 6.97
C GLU A 213 2.94 -15.10 6.01
N MET A 214 1.93 -15.48 5.24
CA MET A 214 1.15 -14.54 4.43
C MET A 214 0.33 -13.64 5.37
N GLN A 215 0.44 -12.34 5.18
CA GLN A 215 -0.39 -11.38 5.88
C GLN A 215 -1.79 -11.34 5.25
N LYS A 216 -2.82 -11.32 6.10
CA LYS A 216 -4.21 -11.15 5.62
C LYS A 216 -4.40 -9.74 5.07
N GLY A 217 -5.32 -9.58 4.12
CA GLY A 217 -5.61 -8.28 3.50
C GLY A 217 -5.97 -7.19 4.51
N ASN A 218 -6.61 -7.55 5.63
CA ASN A 218 -6.96 -6.64 6.73
C ASN A 218 -5.82 -6.37 7.72
N ALA A 219 -4.64 -6.95 7.52
CA ALA A 219 -3.46 -6.59 8.31
C ALA A 219 -3.12 -5.10 8.07
N PRO A 220 -2.70 -4.37 9.12
CA PRO A 220 -2.41 -2.96 9.00
C PRO A 220 -1.20 -2.70 8.11
N GLN A 221 -1.21 -1.59 7.39
CA GLN A 221 0.01 -1.06 6.78
C GLN A 221 1.01 -0.67 7.87
N PRO A 222 2.33 -0.73 7.63
CA PRO A 222 3.34 -0.35 8.60
C PRO A 222 3.13 1.09 9.09
N HIS A 223 3.24 1.29 10.41
CA HIS A 223 3.20 2.60 11.05
C HIS A 223 4.61 3.19 11.17
N PRO A 224 4.75 4.53 11.30
CA PRO A 224 6.02 5.16 11.61
C PRO A 224 6.65 4.59 12.89
N PRO A 225 8.01 4.49 12.95
CA PRO A 225 8.70 3.99 14.14
C PRO A 225 8.35 4.79 15.41
N GLY A 226 8.22 4.10 16.54
CA GLY A 226 8.03 4.72 17.85
C GLY A 226 6.60 5.19 18.16
N LEU A 227 5.61 4.74 17.40
CA LEU A 227 4.22 4.80 17.77
C LEU A 227 3.77 3.36 18.08
N GLU A 228 3.38 3.10 19.31
CA GLU A 228 2.83 1.78 19.68
C GLU A 228 1.59 1.49 18.81
N PRO A 229 1.50 0.28 18.25
CA PRO A 229 0.35 -0.08 17.43
C PRO A 229 -0.89 -0.15 18.30
N ALA A 230 -1.80 0.80 18.12
CA ALA A 230 -3.12 0.74 18.75
C ALA A 230 -3.81 -0.57 18.34
N THR A 231 -4.54 -1.20 19.27
CA THR A 231 -5.28 -2.43 18.99
C THR A 231 -6.69 -2.14 18.51
N HIS A 232 -7.30 -1.06 19.02
CA HIS A 232 -8.68 -0.69 18.70
C HIS A 232 -8.80 -0.11 17.27
N PRO A 233 -9.69 -0.64 16.39
CA PRO A 233 -9.77 -0.25 14.99
C PRO A 233 -10.00 1.24 14.74
N LYS A 234 -10.87 1.90 15.54
CA LYS A 234 -11.13 3.34 15.41
C LYS A 234 -9.93 4.19 15.81
N VAL A 235 -9.12 3.74 16.80
CA VAL A 235 -7.89 4.43 17.20
C VAL A 235 -6.82 4.26 16.12
N LYS A 236 -6.67 3.07 15.54
CA LYS A 236 -5.80 2.86 14.36
C LYS A 236 -6.15 3.81 13.23
N ARG A 237 -7.44 3.92 12.91
CA ARG A 237 -7.93 4.83 11.87
C ARG A 237 -7.70 6.29 12.23
N ALA A 238 -7.85 6.67 13.52
CA ALA A 238 -7.53 8.02 13.98
C ALA A 238 -6.06 8.37 13.77
N ILE A 239 -5.14 7.48 14.17
CA ILE A 239 -3.70 7.65 14.00
C ILE A 239 -3.36 7.82 12.52
N LEU A 240 -3.88 6.95 11.66
CA LEU A 240 -3.69 7.03 10.21
C LEU A 240 -4.17 8.37 9.66
N LEU A 241 -5.35 8.86 10.07
CA LEU A 241 -5.86 10.17 9.68
C LEU A 241 -4.95 11.31 10.14
N MET A 242 -4.37 11.24 11.34
CA MET A 242 -3.41 12.23 11.83
C MET A 242 -2.12 12.24 11.01
N GLU A 243 -1.61 11.07 10.64
CA GLU A 243 -0.41 10.91 9.79
C GLU A 243 -0.65 11.44 8.38
N GLN A 244 -1.81 11.19 7.82
CA GLN A 244 -2.21 11.68 6.51
C GLN A 244 -2.41 13.20 6.47
N HIS A 245 -2.79 13.81 7.59
CA HIS A 245 -3.09 15.24 7.71
C HIS A 245 -2.00 16.04 8.44
N VAL A 246 -0.74 15.62 8.35
CA VAL A 246 0.38 16.29 9.03
C VAL A 246 0.45 17.78 8.68
N GLY A 247 0.30 18.13 7.40
CA GLY A 247 0.38 19.53 6.93
C GLY A 247 -0.85 20.37 7.26
N ARG A 248 -2.03 19.74 7.36
CA ARG A 248 -3.29 20.39 7.75
C ARG A 248 -3.96 19.56 8.85
N ALA A 249 -3.58 19.85 10.10
CA ALA A 249 -4.13 19.10 11.22
C ALA A 249 -5.66 19.14 11.22
N LEU A 250 -6.28 17.97 11.29
CA LEU A 250 -7.72 17.86 11.52
C LEU A 250 -8.05 18.39 12.91
N SER A 251 -9.14 19.14 13.02
CA SER A 251 -9.72 19.44 14.31
C SER A 251 -10.23 18.16 15.00
N LEU A 252 -10.43 18.22 16.30
CA LEU A 252 -10.97 17.09 17.05
C LEU A 252 -12.36 16.68 16.57
N ASP A 253 -13.19 17.66 16.18
CA ASP A 253 -14.53 17.45 15.66
C ASP A 253 -14.50 16.78 14.28
N GLU A 254 -13.62 17.23 13.36
CA GLU A 254 -13.43 16.61 12.06
C GLU A 254 -12.95 15.15 12.20
N LEU A 255 -12.00 14.92 13.12
CA LEU A 255 -11.47 13.58 13.37
C LEU A 255 -12.55 12.66 13.95
N ALA A 256 -13.31 13.13 14.93
CA ALA A 256 -14.39 12.37 15.54
C ALA A 256 -15.51 12.04 14.52
N SER A 257 -15.90 13.02 13.70
CA SER A 257 -16.89 12.83 12.64
C SER A 257 -16.46 11.77 11.63
N LYS A 258 -15.19 11.78 11.20
CA LYS A 258 -14.64 10.75 10.27
C LYS A 258 -14.60 9.34 10.85
N LEU A 259 -14.76 9.21 12.16
CA LEU A 259 -14.71 7.95 12.90
C LEU A 259 -16.09 7.51 13.40
N ASP A 260 -17.15 8.26 13.11
CA ASP A 260 -18.50 8.05 13.67
C ASP A 260 -18.47 7.97 15.20
N LEU A 261 -17.81 8.95 15.82
CA LEU A 261 -17.71 9.13 17.26
C LEU A 261 -18.05 10.56 17.65
N SER A 262 -18.52 10.75 18.88
CA SER A 262 -18.45 12.07 19.51
C SER A 262 -17.00 12.38 19.94
N THR A 263 -16.65 13.66 20.04
CA THR A 263 -15.32 14.09 20.53
C THR A 263 -14.98 13.48 21.87
N ARG A 264 -15.91 13.44 22.82
CA ARG A 264 -15.74 12.84 24.14
C ARG A 264 -15.47 11.32 24.07
N GLN A 265 -16.16 10.62 23.15
CA GLN A 265 -15.90 9.19 22.93
C GLN A 265 -14.52 8.97 22.34
N LEU A 266 -14.12 9.78 21.36
CA LEU A 266 -12.79 9.71 20.76
C LEU A 266 -11.69 9.97 21.79
N GLU A 267 -11.79 11.04 22.60
CA GLU A 267 -10.80 11.36 23.63
C GLU A 267 -10.65 10.23 24.65
N ARG A 268 -11.77 9.71 25.18
CA ARG A 268 -11.76 8.60 26.12
C ARG A 268 -11.12 7.34 25.54
N LEU A 269 -11.53 6.96 24.34
CA LEU A 269 -11.06 5.77 23.66
C LEU A 269 -9.57 5.90 23.32
N PHE A 270 -9.18 7.05 22.77
CA PHE A 270 -7.81 7.32 22.36
C PHE A 270 -6.86 7.35 23.58
N LYS A 271 -7.27 8.00 24.67
CA LYS A 271 -6.48 8.04 25.92
C LYS A 271 -6.36 6.66 26.57
N ALA A 272 -7.44 5.87 26.57
CA ALA A 272 -7.41 4.50 27.11
C ALA A 272 -6.44 3.59 26.34
N GLU A 273 -6.32 3.78 25.03
CA GLU A 273 -5.51 2.93 24.15
C GLU A 273 -4.05 3.40 24.05
N THR A 274 -3.81 4.73 24.01
CA THR A 274 -2.49 5.31 23.75
C THR A 274 -1.86 6.01 24.95
N GLY A 275 -2.61 6.15 26.04
CA GLY A 275 -2.20 6.95 27.21
C GLY A 275 -2.23 8.47 27.02
N ARG A 276 -2.58 8.96 25.83
CA ARG A 276 -2.45 10.38 25.41
C ARG A 276 -3.76 10.94 24.86
N SER A 277 -3.89 12.27 24.85
CA SER A 277 -4.99 12.90 24.13
C SER A 277 -4.74 12.86 22.61
N PRO A 278 -5.78 12.89 21.77
CA PRO A 278 -5.65 12.96 20.31
C PRO A 278 -4.78 14.13 19.84
N GLN A 279 -4.93 15.33 20.46
CA GLN A 279 -4.16 16.51 20.10
C GLN A 279 -2.67 16.36 20.43
N ALA A 280 -2.34 15.81 21.61
CA ALA A 280 -0.96 15.57 22.01
C ALA A 280 -0.29 14.55 21.06
N PHE A 281 -1.01 13.51 20.67
CA PHE A 281 -0.54 12.51 19.72
C PHE A 281 -0.33 13.10 18.32
N ALA A 282 -1.30 13.86 17.79
CA ALA A 282 -1.17 14.54 16.51
C ALA A 282 0.01 15.51 16.46
N LYS A 283 0.28 16.23 17.57
CA LYS A 283 1.47 17.08 17.69
C LYS A 283 2.76 16.25 17.60
N GLN A 284 2.80 15.12 18.27
CA GLN A 284 3.95 14.22 18.23
C GLN A 284 4.20 13.66 16.81
N VAL A 285 3.15 13.26 16.09
CA VAL A 285 3.26 12.83 14.69
C VAL A 285 3.90 13.93 13.84
N ARG A 286 3.44 15.18 13.96
CA ARG A 286 4.01 16.33 13.24
C ARG A 286 5.49 16.58 13.56
N LEU A 287 5.87 16.48 14.83
CA LEU A 287 7.26 16.67 15.26
C LEU A 287 8.18 15.58 14.76
N ARG A 288 7.70 14.33 14.74
CA ARG A 288 8.47 13.20 14.17
C ARG A 288 8.63 13.32 12.65
N THR A 289 7.59 13.72 11.95
CA THR A 289 7.69 14.01 10.52
C THR A 289 8.69 15.13 10.24
N ALA A 290 8.68 16.20 11.06
CA ALA A 290 9.67 17.27 10.95
C ALA A 290 11.11 16.76 11.21
N ALA A 291 11.32 15.92 12.21
CA ALA A 291 12.61 15.32 12.52
C ALA A 291 13.13 14.46 11.34
N TRP A 292 12.27 13.65 10.76
CA TRP A 292 12.60 12.87 9.57
C TRP A 292 12.95 13.76 8.36
N LEU A 293 12.16 14.79 8.07
CA LEU A 293 12.43 15.73 6.97
C LEU A 293 13.73 16.49 7.17
N LEU A 294 14.10 16.82 8.40
CA LEU A 294 15.36 17.50 8.72
C LEU A 294 16.59 16.67 8.34
N THR A 295 16.52 15.36 8.48
CA THR A 295 17.63 14.43 8.20
C THR A 295 17.57 13.83 6.80
N SER A 296 16.41 13.77 6.16
CA SER A 296 16.20 13.12 4.86
C SER A 296 16.04 14.09 3.69
N SER A 297 16.09 15.41 3.92
CA SER A 297 15.93 16.41 2.87
C SER A 297 16.71 17.70 3.14
N ASP A 298 17.02 18.44 2.06
CA ASP A 298 17.68 19.75 2.11
C ASP A 298 16.69 20.93 2.27
N ARG A 299 15.41 20.64 2.62
CA ARG A 299 14.36 21.66 2.79
C ARG A 299 14.70 22.59 3.94
N THR A 300 14.33 23.88 3.81
CA THR A 300 14.52 24.85 4.90
C THR A 300 13.67 24.50 6.12
N VAL A 301 14.07 24.94 7.29
CA VAL A 301 13.27 24.76 8.53
C VAL A 301 11.89 25.41 8.40
N ALA A 302 11.78 26.51 7.65
CA ALA A 302 10.52 27.19 7.37
C ALA A 302 9.59 26.35 6.49
N ASP A 303 10.12 25.73 5.42
CA ASP A 303 9.35 24.83 4.55
C ASP A 303 8.89 23.59 5.30
N ILE A 304 9.75 23.03 6.17
CA ILE A 304 9.41 21.89 7.01
C ILE A 304 8.31 22.27 8.01
N ALA A 305 8.41 23.45 8.64
CA ALA A 305 7.38 23.94 9.56
C ALA A 305 6.01 24.02 8.89
N SER A 306 5.96 24.66 7.71
CA SER A 306 4.73 24.74 6.90
C SER A 306 4.19 23.37 6.53
N SER A 307 5.05 22.46 6.03
CA SER A 307 4.66 21.10 5.62
C SER A 307 4.18 20.22 6.77
N CYS A 308 4.62 20.52 7.99
CA CYS A 308 4.21 19.77 9.19
C CYS A 308 3.09 20.49 9.98
N GLY A 309 2.45 21.53 9.39
CA GLY A 309 1.31 22.22 9.99
C GLY A 309 1.65 23.08 11.20
N PHE A 310 2.90 23.54 11.31
CA PHE A 310 3.29 24.58 12.27
C PHE A 310 3.11 25.97 11.66
N ALA A 311 2.73 26.94 12.48
CA ALA A 311 2.47 28.31 12.02
C ALA A 311 3.70 28.95 11.36
N ASP A 312 4.89 28.70 11.90
CA ASP A 312 6.16 29.21 11.41
C ASP A 312 7.34 28.39 11.96
N ALA A 313 8.57 28.71 11.51
CA ALA A 313 9.81 28.09 11.96
C ALA A 313 10.07 28.29 13.46
N SER A 314 9.63 29.40 14.04
CA SER A 314 9.80 29.70 15.46
C SER A 314 8.89 28.83 16.33
N HIS A 315 7.65 28.60 15.88
CA HIS A 315 6.71 27.68 16.53
C HIS A 315 7.25 26.26 16.47
N LEU A 316 7.66 25.78 15.29
CA LEU A 316 8.33 24.48 15.18
C LEU A 316 9.54 24.40 16.10
N GLY A 317 10.42 25.41 16.11
CA GLY A 317 11.64 25.43 16.92
C GLY A 317 11.40 25.28 18.42
N ARG A 318 10.38 25.94 18.95
CA ARG A 318 10.00 25.83 20.37
C ARG A 318 9.49 24.42 20.71
N GLU A 319 8.53 23.90 19.93
CA GLU A 319 7.93 22.58 20.17
C GLU A 319 8.93 21.47 19.94
N PHE A 320 9.80 21.63 18.91
CA PHE A 320 10.85 20.67 18.58
C PHE A 320 11.89 20.57 19.69
N ARG A 321 12.37 21.73 20.20
CA ARG A 321 13.32 21.76 21.32
C ARG A 321 12.75 21.17 22.59
N LYS A 322 11.45 21.39 22.85
CA LYS A 322 10.74 20.77 23.98
C LYS A 322 10.72 19.24 23.87
N GLN A 323 10.54 18.70 22.66
CA GLN A 323 10.44 17.28 22.40
C GLN A 323 11.80 16.57 22.29
N PHE A 324 12.77 17.19 21.61
CA PHE A 324 14.07 16.56 21.26
C PHE A 324 15.27 17.17 22.00
N GLY A 325 15.07 18.12 22.88
CA GLY A 325 16.15 18.77 23.66
C GLY A 325 17.01 19.77 22.89
N VAL A 326 16.98 19.75 21.55
CA VAL A 326 17.81 20.58 20.67
C VAL A 326 16.96 21.29 19.60
N PRO A 327 17.43 22.43 19.06
CA PRO A 327 16.77 23.09 17.94
C PRO A 327 16.79 22.26 16.65
N PRO A 328 15.84 22.48 15.69
CA PRO A 328 15.81 21.75 14.40
C PRO A 328 17.13 21.81 13.61
N ALA A 329 17.79 22.97 13.54
CA ALA A 329 19.04 23.14 12.81
C ALA A 329 20.16 22.26 13.40
N THR A 330 20.33 22.29 14.74
CA THR A 330 21.30 21.47 15.45
C THR A 330 21.02 19.98 15.31
N TYR A 331 19.74 19.59 15.29
CA TYR A 331 19.32 18.20 15.05
C TYR A 331 19.73 17.73 13.66
N ARG A 332 19.55 18.56 12.63
CA ARG A 332 20.01 18.29 11.26
C ARG A 332 21.53 18.11 11.19
N GLU A 333 22.30 19.06 11.79
CA GLU A 333 23.77 19.01 11.79
C GLU A 333 24.33 17.73 12.44
N ARG A 334 23.63 17.17 13.42
CA ARG A 334 24.01 15.92 14.11
C ARG A 334 23.57 14.67 13.35
N GLY A 335 22.89 14.79 12.21
CA GLY A 335 22.41 13.69 11.41
C GLY A 335 21.27 12.88 12.04
N GLY A 336 20.67 13.38 13.11
CA GLY A 336 19.54 12.78 13.83
C GLY A 336 19.86 11.35 14.29
N ASP A 337 20.19 11.12 15.53
CA ASP A 337 20.35 9.74 16.00
C ASP A 337 18.96 9.06 16.07
N VAL A 338 18.71 8.15 15.13
CA VAL A 338 17.41 7.48 14.96
C VAL A 338 17.03 6.65 16.20
N ALA A 339 18.02 6.21 16.96
CA ALA A 339 17.82 5.48 18.22
C ALA A 339 17.27 6.38 19.34
N GLU A 340 17.68 7.66 19.39
CA GLU A 340 17.21 8.63 20.37
C GLU A 340 15.74 9.06 20.13
N VAL A 341 15.30 9.08 18.88
CA VAL A 341 13.90 9.43 18.49
C VAL A 341 12.90 8.37 18.97
N ALA A 342 13.32 7.13 19.08
CA ALA A 342 12.50 6.01 19.56
C ALA A 342 12.49 5.84 21.09
N ALA A 343 13.51 6.33 21.79
CA ALA A 343 13.78 6.02 23.19
C ALA A 343 13.45 7.14 24.19
N MET A 344 13.04 8.35 23.73
CA MET A 344 12.81 9.46 24.66
C MET A 344 11.50 9.30 25.46
N PRO A 345 11.55 9.34 26.81
CA PRO A 345 10.38 9.35 27.65
C PRO A 345 9.54 10.64 27.44
N ASP A 346 8.26 10.50 27.67
CA ASP A 346 7.27 11.56 27.53
C ASP A 346 7.54 12.77 28.43
N ALA A 347 8.08 13.85 27.88
CA ALA A 347 8.29 15.11 28.59
C ALA A 347 6.98 15.87 28.91
N SER A 348 5.80 15.26 28.64
CA SER A 348 4.47 15.85 28.86
C SER A 348 3.65 15.13 29.94
N ALA A 349 4.26 14.24 30.74
CA ALA A 349 3.63 13.82 31.97
C ALA A 349 3.68 15.00 32.96
N ASP A 350 2.56 15.69 33.14
CA ASP A 350 2.38 16.62 34.24
C ASP A 350 2.71 15.88 35.55
N PRO A 351 3.50 16.47 36.46
CA PRO A 351 3.71 15.87 37.74
C PRO A 351 2.33 15.74 38.43
N VAL A 352 1.97 14.51 38.75
CA VAL A 352 0.84 14.25 39.63
C VAL A 352 1.25 14.89 40.98
N GLU A 353 0.64 16.04 41.33
CA GLU A 353 0.71 16.55 42.68
C GLU A 353 0.11 15.49 43.60
N ASP A 354 0.97 14.84 44.37
CA ASP A 354 0.59 14.10 45.54
C ASP A 354 -0.12 15.06 46.51
N ILE A 355 -1.44 15.06 46.50
CA ILE A 355 -2.22 15.62 47.57
C ILE A 355 -2.40 14.46 48.59
N ALA A 356 -1.43 14.40 49.49
CA ALA A 356 -1.62 13.70 50.77
C ALA A 356 -2.49 14.61 51.66
N GLU A 357 -3.71 14.15 51.94
CA GLU A 357 -4.36 14.16 53.25
C GLU A 357 -5.71 13.45 53.17
#